data_cb12d5997e642461054b2f589feb5075
#
_entry.id   cb12d5997e642461054b2f589feb5075
#
_cell.length_a   1.000
_cell.length_b   1.000
_cell.length_c   1.000
_cell.angle_alpha   90.00
_cell.angle_beta   90.00
_cell.angle_gamma   90.00
#
_symmetry.space_group_name_H-M   'P 1'
#
loop_
_entity.id
_entity.type
_entity.pdbx_description
1 polymer ?
#
loop_
_entity_poly.entity_id
_entity_poly.type
_entity_poly.pdbx_seq_one_letter_code
_entity_poly.pdbx_strand_id
1 'polypeptide(L)'
;MARNKGERYIMLRKIVVAVLIIACFILQCSVFDSLAFAGIIPNLMIILTSSFGFMRGEGEGLVIGFFCGLLVDIFFGNFLGFYALVLMYIGYFNGKFSGIFYPEDIKLPLALIVISDLSYGMICYALTFMLRGRLQFAYYFTRIIMPEALYTILVTLVLYPAVLKVNEKLEKHEKRRAHKFV
;
A
#
# COMPACT_ATOMS: atom_id res chain seq x y z
N MET A 1 -32.26 5.94 15.65
CA MET A 1 -31.45 4.79 16.11
C MET A 1 -30.70 4.05 15.00
N ALA A 2 -31.16 4.02 13.77
CA ALA A 2 -30.48 3.37 12.63
C ALA A 2 -29.22 4.10 12.15
N ARG A 3 -29.20 5.44 12.13
CA ARG A 3 -28.05 6.28 11.72
C ARG A 3 -26.81 6.01 12.55
N ASN A 4 -26.95 5.77 13.85
CA ASN A 4 -25.84 5.51 14.78
C ASN A 4 -25.16 4.14 14.55
N LYS A 5 -25.82 3.18 13.90
CA LYS A 5 -25.26 1.85 13.61
C LYS A 5 -24.42 1.84 12.32
N GLY A 6 -24.80 2.60 11.29
CA GLY A 6 -24.00 2.74 10.05
C GLY A 6 -22.67 3.44 10.32
N GLU A 7 -22.70 4.51 11.11
CA GLU A 7 -21.49 5.23 11.51
C GLU A 7 -20.51 4.37 12.32
N ARG A 8 -21.01 3.47 13.16
CA ARG A 8 -20.17 2.50 13.92
C ARG A 8 -19.38 1.55 13.03
N TYR A 9 -19.92 1.14 11.87
CA TYR A 9 -19.22 0.19 10.98
C TYR A 9 -18.19 0.88 10.11
N ILE A 10 -18.50 2.07 9.62
CA ILE A 10 -17.50 2.91 8.96
C ILE A 10 -16.33 3.17 9.91
N MET A 11 -16.61 3.38 11.19
CA MET A 11 -15.60 3.56 12.22
C MET A 11 -14.78 2.28 12.46
N LEU A 12 -15.44 1.11 12.58
CA LEU A 12 -14.76 -0.18 12.72
C LEU A 12 -13.82 -0.49 11.55
N ARG A 13 -14.28 -0.24 10.32
CA ARG A 13 -13.45 -0.41 9.13
C ARG A 13 -12.22 0.48 9.18
N LYS A 14 -12.39 1.75 9.49
CA LYS A 14 -11.27 2.70 9.60
C LYS A 14 -10.27 2.27 10.67
N ILE A 15 -10.76 1.77 11.81
CA ILE A 15 -9.91 1.24 12.89
C ILE A 15 -9.14 0.00 12.43
N VAL A 16 -9.80 -0.96 11.77
CA VAL A 16 -9.15 -2.19 11.28
C VAL A 16 -8.08 -1.85 10.25
N VAL A 17 -8.37 -0.93 9.32
CA VAL A 17 -7.38 -0.49 8.31
C VAL A 17 -6.22 0.24 8.99
N ALA A 18 -6.48 1.11 9.95
CA ALA A 18 -5.42 1.80 10.70
C ALA A 18 -4.51 0.83 11.46
N VAL A 19 -5.11 -0.17 12.13
CA VAL A 19 -4.35 -1.23 12.83
C VAL A 19 -3.52 -2.04 11.82
N LEU A 20 -4.08 -2.34 10.65
CA LEU A 20 -3.36 -3.08 9.60
C LEU A 20 -2.17 -2.28 9.06
N ILE A 21 -2.33 -0.98 8.85
CA ILE A 21 -1.25 -0.08 8.42
C ILE A 21 -0.11 -0.09 9.46
N ILE A 22 -0.45 0.10 10.73
CA ILE A 22 0.53 0.11 11.83
C ILE A 22 1.21 -1.26 11.95
N ALA A 23 0.45 -2.36 11.88
CA ALA A 23 1.00 -3.71 11.97
C ALA A 23 1.99 -4.00 10.82
N CYS A 24 1.63 -3.66 9.59
CA CYS A 24 2.53 -3.81 8.43
C CYS A 24 3.76 -2.90 8.53
N PHE A 25 3.59 -1.68 9.04
CA PHE A 25 4.72 -0.77 9.27
C PHE A 25 5.71 -1.36 10.30
N ILE A 26 5.20 -1.86 11.43
CA ILE A 26 6.04 -2.52 12.45
C ILE A 26 6.71 -3.77 11.87
N LEU A 27 6.00 -4.60 11.10
CA LEU A 27 6.57 -5.75 10.42
C LEU A 27 7.69 -5.35 9.46
N GLN A 28 7.51 -4.29 8.69
CA GLN A 28 8.52 -3.77 7.78
C GLN A 28 9.78 -3.33 8.53
N CYS A 29 9.62 -2.57 9.62
CA CYS A 29 10.74 -2.01 10.37
C CYS A 29 11.43 -3.01 11.32
N SER A 30 10.77 -4.11 11.70
CA SER A 30 11.30 -5.06 12.69
C SER A 30 11.70 -6.38 12.03
N VAL A 31 10.75 -7.10 11.46
CA VAL A 31 10.98 -8.45 10.91
C VAL A 31 11.77 -8.39 9.62
N PHE A 32 11.34 -7.54 8.68
CA PHE A 32 11.97 -7.47 7.38
C PHE A 32 13.30 -6.72 7.39
N ASP A 33 13.51 -5.81 8.35
CA ASP A 33 14.83 -5.22 8.59
C ASP A 33 15.83 -6.28 9.06
N SER A 34 15.42 -7.17 9.96
CA SER A 34 16.23 -8.30 10.43
C SER A 34 16.47 -9.37 9.34
N LEU A 35 15.57 -9.50 8.38
CA LEU A 35 15.63 -10.41 7.23
C LEU A 35 16.13 -9.71 5.95
N ALA A 36 16.65 -8.48 6.06
CA ALA A 36 17.11 -7.71 4.92
C ALA A 36 18.17 -8.47 4.12
N PHE A 37 17.84 -8.84 2.88
CA PHE A 37 18.78 -9.51 1.98
C PHE A 37 19.66 -8.46 1.33
N ALA A 38 20.94 -8.45 1.68
CA ALA A 38 21.89 -7.42 1.24
C ALA A 38 21.48 -5.97 1.60
N GLY A 39 20.75 -5.76 2.70
CA GLY A 39 20.26 -4.44 3.13
C GLY A 39 19.00 -3.97 2.39
N ILE A 40 18.32 -4.86 1.68
CA ILE A 40 17.10 -4.54 0.93
C ILE A 40 15.87 -5.10 1.65
N ILE A 41 14.86 -4.25 1.83
CA ILE A 41 13.62 -4.54 2.56
C ILE A 41 12.45 -4.43 1.60
N PRO A 42 11.46 -5.36 1.65
CA PRO A 42 10.27 -5.26 0.81
C PRO A 42 9.38 -4.10 1.26
N ASN A 43 8.69 -3.47 0.32
CA ASN A 43 7.87 -2.29 0.61
C ASN A 43 6.42 -2.67 0.92
N LEU A 44 6.13 -2.96 2.20
CA LEU A 44 4.79 -3.35 2.65
C LEU A 44 3.79 -2.21 2.52
N MET A 45 4.23 -0.95 2.62
CA MET A 45 3.37 0.22 2.50
C MET A 45 2.81 0.36 1.09
N ILE A 46 3.61 0.03 0.07
CA ILE A 46 3.15 -0.01 -1.33
C ILE A 46 2.17 -1.16 -1.54
N ILE A 47 2.45 -2.36 -0.99
CA ILE A 47 1.54 -3.51 -1.10
C ILE A 47 0.18 -3.15 -0.54
N LEU A 48 0.11 -2.55 0.66
CA LEU A 48 -1.17 -2.14 1.27
C LEU A 48 -1.87 -1.07 0.45
N THR A 49 -1.16 0.01 0.11
CA THR A 49 -1.72 1.15 -0.62
C THR A 49 -2.31 0.72 -1.96
N SER A 50 -1.55 -0.05 -2.73
CA SER A 50 -1.98 -0.54 -4.04
C SER A 50 -3.13 -1.54 -3.93
N SER A 51 -3.06 -2.48 -2.97
CA SER A 51 -4.11 -3.47 -2.74
C SER A 51 -5.44 -2.83 -2.37
N PHE A 52 -5.46 -1.93 -1.39
CA PHE A 52 -6.69 -1.27 -0.98
C PHE A 52 -7.20 -0.29 -2.04
N GLY A 53 -6.32 0.43 -2.74
CA GLY A 53 -6.69 1.24 -3.88
C GLY A 53 -7.43 0.41 -4.91
N PHE A 54 -6.84 -0.70 -5.35
CA PHE A 54 -7.43 -1.60 -6.34
C PHE A 54 -8.73 -2.27 -5.88
N MET A 55 -8.84 -2.66 -4.59
CA MET A 55 -10.03 -3.32 -4.04
C MET A 55 -11.19 -2.36 -3.75
N ARG A 56 -10.90 -1.11 -3.38
CA ARG A 56 -11.88 -0.17 -2.81
C ARG A 56 -12.09 1.12 -3.59
N GLY A 57 -11.24 1.39 -4.57
CA GLY A 57 -11.32 2.57 -5.41
C GLY A 57 -10.41 3.71 -5.00
N GLU A 58 -10.43 4.74 -5.82
CA GLU A 58 -9.47 5.86 -5.77
C GLU A 58 -9.52 6.65 -4.45
N GLY A 59 -10.69 6.87 -3.88
CA GLY A 59 -10.84 7.64 -2.63
C GLY A 59 -10.22 6.93 -1.43
N GLU A 60 -10.41 5.62 -1.28
CA GLU A 60 -9.81 4.85 -0.19
C GLU A 60 -8.31 4.64 -0.41
N GLY A 61 -7.91 4.36 -1.65
CA GLY A 61 -6.50 4.26 -2.03
C GLY A 61 -5.71 5.52 -1.69
N LEU A 62 -6.28 6.69 -2.00
CA LEU A 62 -5.69 7.99 -1.68
C LEU A 62 -5.49 8.17 -0.17
N VAL A 63 -6.52 7.91 0.63
CA VAL A 63 -6.48 8.09 2.09
C VAL A 63 -5.48 7.12 2.73
N ILE A 64 -5.53 5.84 2.33
CA ILE A 64 -4.63 4.81 2.87
C ILE A 64 -3.18 5.12 2.46
N GLY A 65 -2.94 5.48 1.20
CA GLY A 65 -1.63 5.89 0.71
C GLY A 65 -1.06 7.08 1.47
N PHE A 66 -1.89 8.09 1.75
CA PHE A 66 -1.50 9.23 2.56
C PHE A 66 -1.01 8.82 3.95
N PHE A 67 -1.79 7.99 4.67
CA PHE A 67 -1.39 7.56 6.02
C PHE A 67 -0.19 6.60 6.00
N CYS A 68 -0.09 5.70 5.03
CA CYS A 68 1.09 4.86 4.84
C CYS A 68 2.35 5.72 4.62
N GLY A 69 2.27 6.69 3.72
CA GLY A 69 3.39 7.57 3.42
C GLY A 69 3.73 8.52 4.57
N LEU A 70 2.73 8.97 5.32
CA LEU A 70 2.95 9.82 6.50
C LEU A 70 3.75 9.08 7.58
N LEU A 71 3.49 7.78 7.79
CA LEU A 71 4.32 6.97 8.69
C LEU A 71 5.76 6.87 8.19
N VAL A 72 5.95 6.65 6.88
CA VAL A 72 7.30 6.63 6.30
C VAL A 72 7.99 7.99 6.46
N ASP A 73 7.28 9.10 6.24
CA ASP A 73 7.82 10.46 6.44
C ASP A 73 8.27 10.71 7.87
N ILE A 74 7.45 10.32 8.86
CA ILE A 74 7.74 10.58 10.29
C ILE A 74 8.96 9.79 10.76
N PHE A 75 9.14 8.55 10.31
CA PHE A 75 10.19 7.66 10.82
C PHE A 75 11.45 7.67 9.97
N PHE A 76 11.35 7.88 8.66
CA PHE A 76 12.46 7.76 7.70
C PHE A 76 12.63 8.98 6.79
N GLY A 77 11.66 9.89 6.76
CA GLY A 77 11.67 11.04 5.87
C GLY A 77 12.61 12.16 6.34
N ASN A 78 13.32 12.78 5.40
CA ASN A 78 14.02 14.03 5.63
C ASN A 78 13.08 15.24 5.54
N PHE A 79 11.97 15.11 4.83
CA PHE A 79 10.94 16.13 4.64
C PHE A 79 9.57 15.50 4.86
N LEU A 80 8.78 16.13 5.72
CA LEU A 80 7.44 15.67 6.04
C LEU A 80 6.50 15.93 4.85
N GLY A 81 5.79 14.91 4.40
CA GLY A 81 4.82 15.02 3.30
C GLY A 81 5.30 14.46 1.96
N PHE A 82 6.59 14.18 1.80
CA PHE A 82 7.14 13.67 0.54
C PHE A 82 6.62 12.26 0.21
N TYR A 83 6.85 11.30 1.09
CA TYR A 83 6.39 9.92 0.90
C TYR A 83 4.88 9.81 1.02
N ALA A 84 4.26 10.65 1.88
CA ALA A 84 2.79 10.75 1.97
C ALA A 84 2.17 11.13 0.63
N LEU A 85 2.75 12.12 -0.07
CA LEU A 85 2.26 12.56 -1.37
C LEU A 85 2.47 11.49 -2.46
N VAL A 86 3.64 10.86 -2.50
CA VAL A 86 3.94 9.81 -3.49
C VAL A 86 3.00 8.62 -3.32
N LEU A 87 2.87 8.08 -2.10
CA LEU A 87 2.00 6.93 -1.83
C LEU A 87 0.51 7.28 -1.99
N MET A 88 0.11 8.50 -1.68
CA MET A 88 -1.25 8.99 -1.93
C MET A 88 -1.60 8.91 -3.42
N TYR A 89 -0.72 9.38 -4.32
CA TYR A 89 -0.95 9.28 -5.76
C TYR A 89 -0.91 7.83 -6.27
N ILE A 90 -0.01 7.00 -5.75
CA ILE A 90 0.03 5.57 -6.07
C ILE A 90 -1.29 4.91 -5.71
N GLY A 91 -1.83 5.16 -4.52
CA GLY A 91 -3.14 4.65 -4.09
C GLY A 91 -4.28 5.13 -4.97
N TYR A 92 -4.28 6.41 -5.33
CA TYR A 92 -5.25 7.00 -6.23
C TYR A 92 -5.24 6.34 -7.63
N PHE A 93 -4.06 6.20 -8.24
CA PHE A 93 -3.95 5.58 -9.55
C PHE A 93 -4.36 4.11 -9.55
N ASN A 94 -3.93 3.33 -8.55
CA ASN A 94 -4.39 1.95 -8.40
C ASN A 94 -5.92 1.87 -8.23
N GLY A 95 -6.50 2.83 -7.53
CA GLY A 95 -7.94 2.92 -7.32
C GLY A 95 -8.75 3.12 -8.59
N LYS A 96 -8.19 3.72 -9.64
CA LYS A 96 -8.85 3.82 -10.95
C LYS A 96 -9.10 2.47 -11.62
N PHE A 97 -8.32 1.48 -11.29
CA PHE A 97 -8.48 0.11 -11.80
C PHE A 97 -9.45 -0.74 -10.95
N SER A 98 -10.08 -0.16 -9.92
CA SER A 98 -11.02 -0.90 -9.06
C SER A 98 -12.24 -1.45 -9.81
N GLY A 99 -12.65 -0.85 -10.93
CA GLY A 99 -13.75 -1.33 -11.76
C GLY A 99 -13.50 -2.70 -12.43
N ILE A 100 -12.25 -3.13 -12.51
CA ILE A 100 -11.84 -4.43 -13.07
C ILE A 100 -11.33 -5.39 -11.98
N PHE A 101 -11.72 -5.13 -10.73
CA PHE A 101 -11.33 -5.97 -9.60
C PHE A 101 -12.14 -7.28 -9.59
N TYR A 102 -11.44 -8.39 -9.69
CA TYR A 102 -11.96 -9.73 -9.49
C TYR A 102 -11.20 -10.41 -8.35
N PRO A 103 -11.89 -10.86 -7.26
CA PRO A 103 -11.23 -11.46 -6.09
C PRO A 103 -10.42 -12.73 -6.41
N GLU A 104 -10.76 -13.41 -7.50
CA GLU A 104 -10.12 -14.67 -7.92
C GLU A 104 -8.85 -14.43 -8.75
N ASP A 105 -8.65 -13.23 -9.28
CA ASP A 105 -7.49 -12.88 -10.11
C ASP A 105 -6.38 -12.25 -9.25
N ILE A 106 -5.26 -12.99 -9.11
CA ILE A 106 -4.07 -12.51 -8.40
C ILE A 106 -3.08 -11.82 -9.35
N LYS A 107 -3.17 -12.08 -10.66
CA LYS A 107 -2.18 -11.59 -11.63
C LYS A 107 -2.24 -10.07 -11.80
N LEU A 108 -3.45 -9.53 -11.92
CA LEU A 108 -3.64 -8.10 -12.12
C LEU A 108 -3.21 -7.27 -10.89
N PRO A 109 -3.62 -7.61 -9.65
CA PRO A 109 -3.12 -6.91 -8.46
C PRO A 109 -1.60 -7.00 -8.32
N LEU A 110 -1.02 -8.17 -8.60
CA LEU A 110 0.43 -8.34 -8.55
C LEU A 110 1.15 -7.42 -9.55
N ALA A 111 0.67 -7.36 -10.78
CA ALA A 111 1.22 -6.45 -11.80
C ALA A 111 1.11 -4.99 -11.38
N LEU A 112 -0.03 -4.57 -10.82
CA LEU A 112 -0.25 -3.21 -10.33
C LEU A 112 0.69 -2.87 -9.16
N ILE A 113 0.90 -3.79 -8.23
CA ILE A 113 1.83 -3.61 -7.10
C ILE A 113 3.27 -3.45 -7.61
N VAL A 114 3.69 -4.30 -8.56
CA VAL A 114 5.05 -4.22 -9.15
C VAL A 114 5.27 -2.90 -9.87
N ILE A 115 4.31 -2.48 -10.70
CA ILE A 115 4.37 -1.19 -11.41
C ILE A 115 4.42 -0.03 -10.41
N SER A 116 3.64 -0.12 -9.34
CA SER A 116 3.62 0.89 -8.28
C SER A 116 4.96 0.97 -7.54
N ASP A 117 5.57 -0.17 -7.22
CA ASP A 117 6.84 -0.24 -6.53
C ASP A 117 8.00 0.29 -7.39
N LEU A 118 8.04 -0.10 -8.65
CA LEU A 118 9.00 0.46 -9.62
C LEU A 118 8.81 1.98 -9.80
N SER A 119 7.57 2.44 -9.91
CA SER A 119 7.25 3.87 -10.04
C SER A 119 7.68 4.65 -8.80
N TYR A 120 7.43 4.11 -7.62
CA TYR A 120 7.87 4.67 -6.34
C TYR A 120 9.39 4.80 -6.29
N GLY A 121 10.13 3.71 -6.58
CA GLY A 121 11.58 3.73 -6.60
C GLY A 121 12.15 4.75 -7.61
N MET A 122 11.55 4.84 -8.80
CA MET A 122 11.92 5.83 -9.82
C MET A 122 11.68 7.27 -9.36
N ILE A 123 10.51 7.56 -8.78
CA ILE A 123 10.16 8.90 -8.27
C ILE A 123 11.11 9.28 -7.12
N CYS A 124 11.35 8.36 -6.19
CA CYS A 124 12.25 8.57 -5.07
C CYS A 124 13.68 8.83 -5.55
N TYR A 125 14.16 8.07 -6.54
CA TYR A 125 15.46 8.31 -7.15
C TYR A 125 15.53 9.69 -7.81
N ALA A 126 14.56 10.03 -8.65
CA ALA A 126 14.54 11.29 -9.39
C ALA A 126 14.57 12.49 -8.44
N LEU A 127 13.74 12.48 -7.42
CA LEU A 127 13.60 13.61 -6.49
C LEU A 127 14.67 13.67 -5.40
N THR A 128 15.23 12.52 -4.99
CA THR A 128 16.21 12.48 -3.90
C THR A 128 17.66 12.53 -4.40
N PHE A 129 17.98 11.84 -5.48
CA PHE A 129 19.36 11.67 -5.94
C PHE A 129 19.69 12.47 -7.20
N MET A 130 18.80 12.44 -8.21
CA MET A 130 19.05 13.17 -9.47
C MET A 130 19.13 14.69 -9.25
N LEU A 131 18.23 15.26 -8.43
CA LEU A 131 18.25 16.68 -8.08
C LEU A 131 19.49 17.09 -7.28
N ARG A 132 20.16 16.13 -6.63
CA ARG A 132 21.43 16.36 -5.91
C ARG A 132 22.68 16.07 -6.77
N GLY A 133 22.52 15.93 -8.09
CA GLY A 133 23.61 15.72 -9.04
C GLY A 133 24.24 14.32 -9.02
N ARG A 134 23.59 13.34 -8.40
CA ARG A 134 24.04 11.94 -8.38
C ARG A 134 23.41 11.16 -9.53
N LEU A 135 24.01 11.19 -10.69
CA LEU A 135 23.48 10.61 -11.95
C LEU A 135 23.83 9.12 -12.16
N GLN A 136 23.99 8.33 -11.11
CA GLN A 136 24.31 6.90 -11.21
C GLN A 136 23.03 6.05 -11.28
N PHE A 137 22.14 6.36 -12.22
CA PHE A 137 20.85 5.67 -12.39
C PHE A 137 20.99 4.16 -12.54
N ALA A 138 21.88 3.69 -13.43
CA ALA A 138 22.05 2.28 -13.70
C ALA A 138 22.44 1.48 -12.45
N TYR A 139 23.32 2.03 -11.61
CA TYR A 139 23.70 1.42 -10.33
C TYR A 139 22.50 1.37 -9.37
N TYR A 140 21.78 2.46 -9.21
CA TYR A 140 20.64 2.55 -8.29
C TYR A 140 19.51 1.63 -8.73
N PHE A 141 19.20 1.60 -10.01
CA PHE A 141 18.17 0.75 -10.58
C PHE A 141 18.47 -0.73 -10.37
N THR A 142 19.67 -1.18 -10.71
CA THR A 142 20.04 -2.61 -10.65
C THR A 142 20.35 -3.10 -9.23
N ARG A 143 20.80 -2.23 -8.33
CA ARG A 143 21.25 -2.62 -6.99
C ARG A 143 20.24 -2.34 -5.89
N ILE A 144 19.27 -1.48 -6.12
CA ILE A 144 18.26 -1.10 -5.12
C ILE A 144 16.87 -1.37 -5.65
N ILE A 145 16.43 -0.69 -6.73
CA ILE A 145 15.04 -0.77 -7.19
C ILE A 145 14.66 -2.19 -7.64
N MET A 146 15.48 -2.84 -8.46
CA MET A 146 15.15 -4.19 -8.98
C MET A 146 15.12 -5.27 -7.88
N PRO A 147 16.09 -5.35 -6.97
CA PRO A 147 16.02 -6.32 -5.88
C PRO A 147 14.91 -6.03 -4.87
N GLU A 148 14.60 -4.75 -4.59
CA GLU A 148 13.46 -4.34 -3.77
C GLU A 148 12.15 -4.84 -4.40
N ALA A 149 11.93 -4.57 -5.69
CA ALA A 149 10.76 -5.02 -6.42
C ALA A 149 10.62 -6.55 -6.42
N LEU A 150 11.70 -7.29 -6.63
CA LEU A 150 11.71 -8.75 -6.54
C LEU A 150 11.29 -9.24 -5.16
N TYR A 151 11.82 -8.64 -4.10
CA TYR A 151 11.47 -8.99 -2.73
C TYR A 151 10.02 -8.61 -2.41
N THR A 152 9.58 -7.42 -2.85
CA THR A 152 8.19 -6.98 -2.73
C THR A 152 7.22 -7.95 -3.43
N ILE A 153 7.57 -8.48 -4.61
CA ILE A 153 6.77 -9.51 -5.31
C ILE A 153 6.61 -10.77 -4.46
N LEU A 154 7.71 -11.30 -3.91
CA LEU A 154 7.67 -12.52 -3.09
C LEU A 154 6.78 -12.31 -1.86
N VAL A 155 6.91 -11.19 -1.18
CA VAL A 155 6.09 -10.86 0.00
C VAL A 155 4.65 -10.60 -0.39
N THR A 156 4.38 -10.02 -1.57
CA THR A 156 3.02 -9.78 -2.07
C THR A 156 2.25 -11.09 -2.25
N LEU A 157 2.88 -12.17 -2.71
CA LEU A 157 2.23 -13.48 -2.87
C LEU A 157 1.64 -14.02 -1.54
N VAL A 158 2.22 -13.63 -0.41
CA VAL A 158 1.76 -14.02 0.92
C VAL A 158 0.84 -12.97 1.53
N LEU A 159 1.22 -11.70 1.41
CA LEU A 159 0.51 -10.60 2.06
C LEU A 159 -0.79 -10.22 1.36
N TYR A 160 -0.83 -10.22 0.02
CA TYR A 160 -2.03 -9.87 -0.75
C TYR A 160 -3.24 -10.76 -0.42
N PRO A 161 -3.14 -12.11 -0.39
CA PRO A 161 -4.25 -12.97 0.04
C PRO A 161 -4.72 -12.70 1.47
N ALA A 162 -3.80 -12.33 2.37
CA ALA A 162 -4.17 -11.96 3.74
C ALA A 162 -4.97 -10.65 3.77
N VAL A 163 -4.51 -9.62 3.06
CA VAL A 163 -5.21 -8.34 2.90
C VAL A 163 -6.57 -8.53 2.23
N LEU A 164 -6.64 -9.37 1.18
CA LEU A 164 -7.88 -9.69 0.49
C LEU A 164 -8.91 -10.32 1.45
N LYS A 165 -8.51 -11.30 2.26
CA LYS A 165 -9.39 -11.93 3.26
C LYS A 165 -9.90 -10.93 4.29
N VAL A 166 -9.05 -9.99 4.73
CA VAL A 166 -9.47 -8.91 5.64
C VAL A 166 -10.50 -8.01 4.94
N ASN A 167 -10.23 -7.60 3.69
CA ASN A 167 -11.14 -6.78 2.89
C ASN A 167 -12.50 -7.46 2.68
N GLU A 168 -12.51 -8.73 2.29
CA GLU A 168 -13.77 -9.50 2.12
C GLU A 168 -14.58 -9.62 3.40
N LYS A 169 -13.92 -9.85 4.56
CA LYS A 169 -14.61 -9.88 5.85
C LYS A 169 -15.26 -8.53 6.16
N LEU A 170 -14.57 -7.43 5.90
CA LEU A 170 -15.11 -6.09 6.08
C LEU A 170 -16.31 -5.85 5.15
N GLU A 171 -16.20 -6.23 3.89
CA GLU A 171 -17.26 -6.06 2.88
C GLU A 171 -18.49 -6.95 3.17
N LYS A 172 -18.29 -8.21 3.58
CA LYS A 172 -19.38 -9.10 4.01
C LYS A 172 -20.16 -8.53 5.19
N HIS A 173 -19.49 -7.84 6.11
CA HIS A 173 -20.13 -7.16 7.24
C HIS A 173 -20.93 -5.93 6.76
N GLU A 174 -20.45 -5.22 5.76
CA GLU A 174 -21.15 -4.08 5.15
C GLU A 174 -22.41 -4.55 4.39
N LYS A 175 -22.29 -5.55 3.49
CA LYS A 175 -23.39 -6.08 2.66
C LYS A 175 -24.50 -6.75 3.46
N ARG A 176 -24.19 -7.58 4.45
CA ARG A 176 -25.20 -8.27 5.31
C ARG A 176 -26.14 -7.32 6.04
N ARG A 177 -25.81 -6.05 6.10
CA ARG A 177 -26.63 -5.05 6.79
C ARG A 177 -27.34 -4.10 5.85
N ALA A 178 -26.81 -3.81 4.66
CA ALA A 178 -27.58 -3.12 3.64
C ALA A 178 -28.88 -3.89 3.34
N HIS A 179 -28.84 -5.24 3.31
CA HIS A 179 -30.00 -6.12 3.14
C HIS A 179 -30.99 -6.17 4.32
N LYS A 180 -30.62 -5.70 5.51
CA LYS A 180 -31.55 -5.66 6.66
C LYS A 180 -32.39 -4.38 6.75
N PHE A 181 -32.21 -3.46 5.82
CA PHE A 181 -32.92 -2.17 5.78
C PHE A 181 -33.76 -1.99 4.52
N VAL A 182 -33.84 -2.99 3.65
CA VAL A 182 -34.87 -3.15 2.61
C VAL A 182 -35.90 -4.19 3.07
#